data_cc2ece931ab38a48e3fa39c44fbd598b
#
_entry.id   cc2ece931ab38a48e3fa39c44fbd598b
#
_cell.length_a   1.000
_cell.length_b   1.000
_cell.length_c   1.000
_cell.angle_alpha   90.00
_cell.angle_beta   90.00
_cell.angle_gamma   90.00
#
_symmetry.space_group_name_H-M   'P 1'
#
loop_
_entity.id
_entity.type
_entity.pdbx_description
1 polymer ?
#
loop_
_entity_poly.entity_id
_entity_poly.type
_entity_poly.pdbx_seq_one_letter_code
_entity_poly.pdbx_strand_id
1 'polypeptide(L)'
;MARVMLSQKHRITECGSGEEYMISMYENIVFDKSSQQHFKTLFDILCKDLDGAILYHCTGGKDRTGITTLYLYTLLGVSEEDIIEEFSTSDIFNKKYNKSRETLIKIFMPTSKRTKALLIALLHAKREYLEAVINKIKDRHGSVLNFLYDEIGITKEMQEKLQLIF
;
A
#
# COMPACT_ATOMS: atom_id res chain seq x y z
N MET A 1 -14.29 -15.67 7.48
CA MET A 1 -13.07 -15.28 8.24
C MET A 1 -12.01 -16.38 8.31
N ALA A 2 -12.30 -17.62 8.65
CA ALA A 2 -11.29 -18.70 8.77
C ALA A 2 -10.47 -18.99 7.48
N ARG A 3 -11.09 -18.93 6.30
CA ARG A 3 -10.39 -19.16 5.01
C ARG A 3 -9.33 -18.08 4.68
N VAL A 4 -9.58 -16.83 5.05
CA VAL A 4 -8.63 -15.72 4.85
C VAL A 4 -7.43 -15.87 5.81
N MET A 5 -7.67 -16.26 7.05
CA MET A 5 -6.58 -16.51 8.01
C MET A 5 -5.71 -17.71 7.63
N LEU A 6 -6.28 -18.79 7.08
CA LEU A 6 -5.54 -19.96 6.60
C LEU A 6 -4.67 -19.62 5.37
N SER A 7 -5.18 -18.79 4.45
CA SER A 7 -4.43 -18.29 3.30
C SER A 7 -3.24 -17.40 3.72
N GLN A 8 -3.43 -16.52 4.70
CA GLN A 8 -2.34 -15.71 5.26
C GLN A 8 -1.30 -16.55 6.00
N LYS A 9 -1.74 -17.56 6.78
CA LYS A 9 -0.83 -18.46 7.49
C LYS A 9 0.04 -19.26 6.53
N HIS A 10 -0.50 -19.70 5.40
CA HIS A 10 0.26 -20.44 4.38
C HIS A 10 1.32 -19.55 3.73
N ARG A 11 1.01 -18.31 3.37
CA ARG A 11 1.97 -17.34 2.82
C ARG A 11 3.08 -16.97 3.80
N ILE A 12 2.78 -16.86 5.09
CA ILE A 12 3.78 -16.61 6.14
C ILE A 12 4.80 -17.74 6.22
N THR A 13 4.41 -18.98 5.90
CA THR A 13 5.33 -20.13 5.91
C THR A 13 6.20 -20.23 4.67
N GLU A 14 5.81 -19.63 3.56
CA GLU A 14 6.54 -19.67 2.28
C GLU A 14 7.55 -18.54 2.10
N CYS A 15 7.30 -17.35 2.68
CA CYS A 15 8.24 -16.23 2.61
C CYS A 15 9.49 -16.47 3.47
N GLY A 16 10.67 -16.29 2.89
CA GLY A 16 11.96 -16.47 3.55
C GLY A 16 12.24 -15.40 4.61
N SER A 17 11.87 -14.14 4.34
CA SER A 17 12.13 -12.98 5.20
C SER A 17 10.88 -12.15 5.48
N GLY A 18 10.96 -11.22 6.46
CA GLY A 18 9.90 -10.25 6.72
C GLY A 18 9.68 -9.26 5.57
N GLU A 19 10.74 -8.93 4.85
CA GLU A 19 10.70 -8.04 3.68
C GLU A 19 10.00 -8.68 2.50
N GLU A 20 10.35 -9.93 2.16
CA GLU A 20 9.65 -10.71 1.13
C GLU A 20 8.15 -10.84 1.43
N TYR A 21 7.80 -11.06 2.71
CA TYR A 21 6.40 -11.08 3.14
C TYR A 21 5.70 -9.75 2.88
N MET A 22 6.34 -8.62 3.22
CA MET A 22 5.78 -7.29 2.99
C MET A 22 5.59 -7.03 1.49
N ILE A 23 6.58 -7.30 0.67
CA ILE A 23 6.48 -7.16 -0.80
C ILE A 23 5.31 -8.00 -1.33
N SER A 24 5.21 -9.27 -0.93
CA SER A 24 4.08 -10.14 -1.32
C SER A 24 2.73 -9.58 -0.85
N MET A 25 2.67 -8.96 0.32
CA MET A 25 1.47 -8.31 0.83
C MET A 25 1.08 -7.10 -0.04
N TYR A 26 2.03 -6.25 -0.42
CA TYR A 26 1.78 -5.12 -1.32
C TYR A 26 1.34 -5.57 -2.70
N GLU A 27 1.98 -6.62 -3.25
CA GLU A 27 1.53 -7.24 -4.50
C GLU A 27 0.07 -7.70 -4.43
N ASN A 28 -0.32 -8.31 -3.32
CA ASN A 28 -1.72 -8.68 -3.12
C ASN A 28 -2.66 -7.48 -3.08
N ILE A 29 -2.28 -6.40 -2.37
CA ILE A 29 -3.11 -5.18 -2.33
C ILE A 29 -3.33 -4.65 -3.75
N VAL A 30 -2.32 -4.70 -4.60
CA VAL A 30 -2.33 -4.12 -5.96
C VAL A 30 -3.02 -5.05 -6.97
N PHE A 31 -2.70 -6.34 -6.96
CA PHE A 31 -3.10 -7.25 -8.03
C PHE A 31 -4.33 -8.12 -7.72
N ASP A 32 -4.83 -8.11 -6.48
CA ASP A 32 -6.08 -8.79 -6.15
C ASP A 32 -7.29 -8.04 -6.73
N LYS A 33 -8.12 -8.74 -7.48
CA LYS A 33 -9.28 -8.16 -8.17
C LYS A 33 -10.30 -7.51 -7.24
N SER A 34 -10.48 -8.06 -6.03
CA SER A 34 -11.36 -7.45 -5.02
C SER A 34 -10.80 -6.12 -4.52
N SER A 35 -9.48 -6.06 -4.30
CA SER A 35 -8.79 -4.82 -3.93
C SER A 35 -8.90 -3.76 -5.04
N GLN A 36 -8.69 -4.14 -6.29
CA GLN A 36 -8.85 -3.28 -7.47
C GLN A 36 -10.25 -2.66 -7.53
N GLN A 37 -11.29 -3.47 -7.29
CA GLN A 37 -12.67 -2.99 -7.27
C GLN A 37 -12.92 -1.97 -6.15
N HIS A 38 -12.30 -2.14 -4.98
CA HIS A 38 -12.41 -1.17 -3.89
C HIS A 38 -11.70 0.14 -4.23
N PHE A 39 -10.52 0.09 -4.87
CA PHE A 39 -9.87 1.30 -5.37
C PHE A 39 -10.71 2.02 -6.41
N LYS A 40 -11.29 1.29 -7.37
CA LYS A 40 -12.21 1.89 -8.35
C LYS A 40 -13.37 2.61 -7.65
N THR A 41 -14.00 1.97 -6.67
CA THR A 41 -15.10 2.57 -5.90
C THR A 41 -14.66 3.84 -5.19
N LEU A 42 -13.46 3.87 -4.60
CA LEU A 42 -12.92 5.08 -3.98
C LEU A 42 -12.75 6.21 -5.00
N PHE A 43 -12.17 5.94 -6.16
CA PHE A 43 -12.00 6.95 -7.21
C PHE A 43 -13.34 7.43 -7.80
N ASP A 44 -14.34 6.55 -7.90
CA ASP A 44 -15.71 6.95 -8.26
C ASP A 44 -16.31 7.93 -7.22
N ILE A 45 -15.97 7.77 -5.93
CA ILE A 45 -16.40 8.70 -4.88
C ILE A 45 -15.62 10.01 -4.98
N LEU A 46 -14.29 9.97 -5.15
CA LEU A 46 -13.43 11.16 -5.28
C LEU A 46 -13.83 12.03 -6.48
N CYS A 47 -14.35 11.40 -7.54
CA CYS A 47 -14.85 12.13 -8.71
C CYS A 47 -16.28 12.68 -8.56
N LYS A 48 -16.95 12.52 -7.43
CA LYS A 48 -18.26 13.15 -7.20
C LYS A 48 -18.08 14.60 -6.76
N ASP A 49 -19.10 15.41 -7.04
CA ASP A 49 -19.18 16.77 -6.53
C ASP A 49 -19.64 16.69 -5.06
N LEU A 50 -18.68 16.64 -4.16
CA LEU A 50 -18.92 16.54 -2.72
C LEU A 50 -18.60 17.88 -2.06
N ASP A 51 -19.51 18.36 -1.22
CA ASP A 51 -19.24 19.51 -0.35
C ASP A 51 -18.35 19.07 0.82
N GLY A 52 -17.20 19.74 0.98
CA GLY A 52 -16.28 19.53 2.10
C GLY A 52 -15.08 18.65 1.79
N ALA A 53 -14.33 18.31 2.85
CA ALA A 53 -13.10 17.55 2.76
C ALA A 53 -13.36 16.03 2.77
N ILE A 54 -12.55 15.28 2.03
CA ILE A 54 -12.57 13.82 2.03
C ILE A 54 -11.36 13.32 2.80
N LEU A 55 -11.59 12.47 3.80
CA LEU A 55 -10.55 11.75 4.53
C LEU A 55 -10.60 10.27 4.15
N TYR A 56 -9.51 9.76 3.59
CA TYR A 56 -9.33 8.32 3.40
C TYR A 56 -8.24 7.77 4.30
N HIS A 57 -8.46 6.60 4.87
CA HIS A 57 -7.49 5.93 5.74
C HIS A 57 -7.69 4.40 5.73
N CYS A 58 -6.67 3.67 6.15
CA CYS A 58 -6.79 2.26 6.49
C CYS A 58 -6.59 2.07 8.01
N THR A 59 -6.38 0.84 8.48
CA THR A 59 -6.20 0.57 9.92
C THR A 59 -4.96 1.24 10.49
N GLY A 60 -3.82 1.17 9.78
CA GLY A 60 -2.54 1.76 10.20
C GLY A 60 -2.19 3.07 9.50
N GLY A 61 -3.00 3.52 8.55
CA GLY A 61 -2.74 4.76 7.80
C GLY A 61 -1.48 4.72 6.92
N LYS A 62 -0.92 3.55 6.62
CA LYS A 62 0.34 3.44 5.86
C LYS A 62 0.23 2.58 4.60
N ASP A 63 -0.05 1.29 4.69
CA ASP A 63 0.06 0.37 3.54
C ASP A 63 -1.01 0.63 2.46
N ARG A 64 -2.29 0.34 2.73
CA ARG A 64 -3.39 0.59 1.77
C ARG A 64 -3.57 2.08 1.49
N THR A 65 -3.37 2.92 2.49
CA THR A 65 -3.38 4.38 2.35
C THR A 65 -2.26 4.82 1.41
N GLY A 66 -1.04 4.30 1.56
CA GLY A 66 0.10 4.58 0.69
C GLY A 66 -0.13 4.13 -0.76
N ILE A 67 -0.74 2.97 -1.00
CA ILE A 67 -1.13 2.55 -2.36
C ILE A 67 -2.23 3.48 -2.94
N THR A 68 -3.18 3.92 -2.11
CA THR A 68 -4.17 4.93 -2.55
C THR A 68 -3.50 6.23 -2.96
N THR A 69 -2.53 6.70 -2.15
CA THR A 69 -1.75 7.91 -2.43
C THR A 69 -0.90 7.74 -3.70
N LEU A 70 -0.25 6.58 -3.89
CA LEU A 70 0.46 6.27 -5.14
C LEU A 70 -0.46 6.45 -6.35
N TYR A 71 -1.66 5.89 -6.31
CA TYR A 71 -2.59 5.99 -7.44
C TYR A 71 -3.08 7.41 -7.66
N LEU A 72 -3.51 8.09 -6.60
CA LEU A 72 -4.00 9.48 -6.70
C LEU A 72 -2.90 10.41 -7.22
N TYR A 73 -1.70 10.36 -6.65
CA TYR A 73 -0.59 11.22 -7.05
C TYR A 73 -0.10 10.92 -8.47
N THR A 74 -0.13 9.65 -8.91
CA THR A 74 0.13 9.31 -10.31
C THR A 74 -0.89 9.96 -11.24
N LEU A 75 -2.19 9.95 -10.90
CA LEU A 75 -3.24 10.61 -11.69
C LEU A 75 -3.09 12.13 -11.74
N LEU A 76 -2.58 12.73 -10.66
CA LEU A 76 -2.28 14.16 -10.56
C LEU A 76 -0.97 14.56 -11.26
N GLY A 77 -0.17 13.61 -11.72
CA GLY A 77 1.09 13.86 -12.41
C GLY A 77 2.29 14.15 -11.49
N VAL A 78 2.20 13.78 -10.21
CA VAL A 78 3.32 13.87 -9.26
C VAL A 78 4.42 12.87 -9.67
N SER A 79 5.68 13.25 -9.48
CA SER A 79 6.81 12.38 -9.82
C SER A 79 6.84 11.13 -8.94
N GLU A 80 7.30 10.03 -9.51
CA GLU A 80 7.41 8.76 -8.78
C GLU A 80 8.33 8.87 -7.56
N GLU A 81 9.41 9.65 -7.69
CA GLU A 81 10.34 9.88 -6.58
C GLU A 81 9.67 10.60 -5.41
N ASP A 82 8.90 11.65 -5.68
CA ASP A 82 8.17 12.39 -4.64
C ASP A 82 7.11 11.51 -3.97
N ILE A 83 6.45 10.63 -4.74
CA ILE A 83 5.47 9.66 -4.19
C ILE A 83 6.15 8.68 -3.23
N ILE A 84 7.32 8.16 -3.61
CA ILE A 84 8.08 7.22 -2.78
C ILE A 84 8.63 7.92 -1.54
N GLU A 85 9.08 9.15 -1.65
CA GLU A 85 9.55 9.95 -0.52
C GLU A 85 8.41 10.22 0.47
N GLU A 86 7.25 10.65 -0.01
CA GLU A 86 6.05 10.85 0.82
C GLU A 86 5.66 9.58 1.57
N PHE A 87 5.58 8.46 0.87
CA PHE A 87 5.28 7.16 1.49
C PHE A 87 6.24 6.83 2.63
N SER A 88 7.55 7.04 2.42
CA SER A 88 8.60 6.74 3.39
C SER A 88 8.53 7.64 4.63
N THR A 89 7.91 8.82 4.51
CA THR A 89 7.72 9.79 5.59
C THR A 89 6.90 9.19 6.74
N SER A 90 6.04 8.23 6.47
CA SER A 90 5.29 7.46 7.48
C SER A 90 6.20 6.81 8.53
N ASP A 91 7.36 6.29 8.14
CA ASP A 91 8.33 5.68 9.06
C ASP A 91 9.05 6.73 9.92
N ILE A 92 9.29 7.91 9.37
CA ILE A 92 9.90 9.03 10.11
C ILE A 92 8.98 9.48 11.24
N PHE A 93 7.71 9.72 10.95
CA PHE A 93 6.71 10.13 11.95
C PHE A 93 6.46 9.05 12.99
N ASN A 94 6.45 7.79 12.59
CA ASN A 94 6.21 6.66 13.49
C ASN A 94 7.48 6.12 14.17
N LYS A 95 8.64 6.73 13.99
CA LYS A 95 9.95 6.23 14.48
C LYS A 95 9.94 5.87 15.97
N LYS A 96 9.42 6.75 16.81
CA LYS A 96 9.37 6.52 18.27
C LYS A 96 8.41 5.37 18.62
N TYR A 97 7.25 5.34 17.98
CA TYR A 97 6.25 4.28 18.14
C TYR A 97 6.80 2.93 17.67
N ASN A 98 7.37 2.87 16.46
CA ASN A 98 7.94 1.66 15.89
C ASN A 98 9.05 1.10 16.77
N LYS A 99 10.00 1.95 17.23
CA LYS A 99 11.09 1.53 18.13
C LYS A 99 10.57 0.93 19.43
N SER A 100 9.55 1.51 20.04
CA SER A 100 8.93 0.98 21.25
C SER A 100 8.29 -0.41 21.00
N ARG A 101 7.54 -0.56 19.89
CA ARG A 101 6.92 -1.82 19.50
C ARG A 101 7.93 -2.91 19.15
N GLU A 102 8.99 -2.55 18.41
CA GLU A 102 10.08 -3.48 18.14
C GLU A 102 10.72 -4.03 19.42
N THR A 103 10.97 -3.16 20.40
CA THR A 103 11.54 -3.56 21.69
C THR A 103 10.61 -4.55 22.41
N LEU A 104 9.31 -4.28 22.43
CA LEU A 104 8.33 -5.18 23.02
C LEU A 104 8.30 -6.54 22.29
N ILE A 105 8.33 -6.55 20.97
CA ILE A 105 8.36 -7.79 20.17
C ILE A 105 9.63 -8.58 20.45
N LYS A 106 10.79 -7.91 20.44
CA LYS A 106 12.11 -8.56 20.64
C LYS A 106 12.23 -9.21 22.02
N ILE A 107 11.79 -8.51 23.07
CA ILE A 107 12.01 -8.93 24.47
C ILE A 107 10.88 -9.81 25.00
N PHE A 108 9.64 -9.38 24.83
CA PHE A 108 8.51 -9.96 25.57
C PHE A 108 7.67 -10.97 24.78
N MET A 109 7.78 -11.04 23.45
CA MET A 109 6.97 -12.00 22.69
C MET A 109 7.64 -13.39 22.68
N PRO A 110 6.99 -14.44 23.25
CA PRO A 110 7.49 -15.80 23.25
C PRO A 110 7.24 -16.49 21.91
N THR A 111 7.95 -16.06 20.86
CA THR A 111 7.77 -16.57 19.50
C THR A 111 9.11 -16.72 18.76
N SER A 112 9.10 -17.41 17.62
CA SER A 112 10.32 -17.67 16.84
C SER A 112 10.98 -16.37 16.34
N LYS A 113 12.29 -16.43 16.07
CA LYS A 113 13.03 -15.31 15.44
C LYS A 113 12.38 -14.87 14.13
N ARG A 114 11.89 -15.83 13.34
CA ARG A 114 11.19 -15.57 12.07
C ARG A 114 9.90 -14.78 12.29
N THR A 115 9.06 -15.22 13.24
CA THR A 115 7.81 -14.51 13.56
C THR A 115 8.09 -13.08 14.05
N LYS A 116 9.14 -12.89 14.88
CA LYS A 116 9.55 -11.56 15.33
C LYS A 116 9.95 -10.68 14.16
N ALA A 117 10.74 -11.20 13.21
CA ALA A 117 11.14 -10.46 12.01
C ALA A 117 9.94 -10.03 11.17
N LEU A 118 8.95 -10.91 10.97
CA LEU A 118 7.70 -10.58 10.28
C LEU A 118 6.92 -9.47 10.99
N LEU A 119 6.74 -9.60 12.31
CA LEU A 119 6.02 -8.60 13.10
C LEU A 119 6.71 -7.23 13.09
N ILE A 120 8.04 -7.22 13.06
CA ILE A 120 8.82 -5.98 12.95
C ILE A 120 8.67 -5.39 11.55
N ALA A 121 8.76 -6.18 10.49
CA ALA A 121 8.55 -5.71 9.13
C ALA A 121 7.17 -5.05 8.93
N LEU A 122 6.13 -5.59 9.56
CA LEU A 122 4.77 -5.03 9.55
C LEU A 122 4.66 -3.64 10.22
N LEU A 123 5.62 -3.21 11.02
CA LEU A 123 5.61 -1.88 11.63
C LEU A 123 6.05 -0.79 10.64
N HIS A 124 6.85 -1.13 9.65
CA HIS A 124 7.54 -0.20 8.78
C HIS A 124 6.85 0.01 7.42
N ALA A 125 6.97 1.23 6.89
CA ALA A 125 6.62 1.61 5.52
C ALA A 125 7.91 1.92 4.76
N LYS A 126 8.67 0.87 4.44
CA LYS A 126 9.97 1.03 3.79
C LYS A 126 9.81 1.36 2.30
N ARG A 127 10.66 2.24 1.80
CA ARG A 127 10.79 2.62 0.40
C ARG A 127 10.79 1.40 -0.52
N GLU A 128 11.57 0.40 -0.18
CA GLU A 128 11.77 -0.82 -0.98
C GLU A 128 10.47 -1.61 -1.21
N TYR A 129 9.48 -1.50 -0.30
CA TYR A 129 8.20 -2.19 -0.47
C TYR A 129 7.37 -1.56 -1.59
N LEU A 130 7.34 -0.22 -1.63
CA LEU A 130 6.61 0.50 -2.66
C LEU A 130 7.32 0.41 -4.01
N GLU A 131 8.64 0.56 -4.04
CA GLU A 131 9.45 0.42 -5.26
C GLU A 131 9.30 -0.96 -5.89
N ALA A 132 9.33 -2.03 -5.10
CA ALA A 132 9.16 -3.39 -5.61
C ALA A 132 7.81 -3.56 -6.34
N VAL A 133 6.73 -3.01 -5.78
CA VAL A 133 5.40 -3.10 -6.38
C VAL A 133 5.27 -2.20 -7.62
N ILE A 134 5.84 -0.98 -7.58
CA ILE A 134 5.88 -0.08 -8.74
C ILE A 134 6.61 -0.75 -9.91
N ASN A 135 7.78 -1.34 -9.67
CA ASN A 135 8.56 -2.04 -10.68
C ASN A 135 7.74 -3.20 -11.27
N LYS A 136 7.05 -3.97 -10.43
CA LYS A 136 6.21 -5.07 -10.90
C LYS A 136 5.00 -4.62 -11.73
N ILE A 137 4.42 -3.47 -11.40
CA ILE A 137 3.39 -2.82 -12.23
C ILE A 137 3.99 -2.43 -13.58
N LYS A 138 5.15 -1.78 -13.59
CA LYS A 138 5.83 -1.34 -14.81
C LYS A 138 6.20 -2.51 -15.72
N ASP A 139 6.69 -3.61 -15.17
CA ASP A 139 7.03 -4.82 -15.92
C ASP A 139 5.82 -5.40 -16.66
N ARG A 140 4.62 -5.27 -16.11
CA ARG A 140 3.38 -5.83 -16.69
C ARG A 140 2.61 -4.86 -17.57
N HIS A 141 2.61 -3.57 -17.23
CA HIS A 141 1.73 -2.55 -17.83
C HIS A 141 2.51 -1.36 -18.40
N GLY A 142 3.84 -1.35 -18.31
CA GLY A 142 4.71 -0.27 -18.77
C GLY A 142 4.75 0.94 -17.83
N SER A 143 3.64 1.27 -17.16
CA SER A 143 3.57 2.38 -16.18
C SER A 143 2.46 2.15 -15.14
N VAL A 144 2.55 2.87 -14.01
CA VAL A 144 1.45 2.88 -13.01
C VAL A 144 0.20 3.50 -13.62
N LEU A 145 0.33 4.52 -14.46
CA LEU A 145 -0.80 5.16 -15.11
C LEU A 145 -1.55 4.20 -16.05
N ASN A 146 -0.83 3.43 -16.86
CA ASN A 146 -1.46 2.40 -17.71
C ASN A 146 -2.19 1.36 -16.87
N PHE A 147 -1.56 0.89 -15.78
CA PHE A 147 -2.22 -0.03 -14.86
C PHE A 147 -3.54 0.53 -14.29
N LEU A 148 -3.56 1.82 -13.96
CA LEU A 148 -4.78 2.47 -13.46
C LEU A 148 -5.89 2.49 -14.52
N TYR A 149 -5.55 2.70 -15.78
CA TYR A 149 -6.52 2.64 -16.87
C TYR A 149 -6.98 1.22 -17.14
N ASP A 150 -6.05 0.28 -17.29
CA ASP A 150 -6.31 -1.06 -17.79
C ASP A 150 -6.95 -1.99 -16.74
N GLU A 151 -6.49 -1.90 -15.48
CA GLU A 151 -6.86 -2.85 -14.43
C GLU A 151 -7.80 -2.25 -13.38
N ILE A 152 -7.58 -0.99 -12.99
CA ILE A 152 -8.44 -0.31 -12.02
C ILE A 152 -9.69 0.26 -12.72
N GLY A 153 -9.59 0.57 -14.02
CA GLY A 153 -10.70 1.11 -14.81
C GLY A 153 -10.91 2.61 -14.58
N ILE A 154 -9.82 3.36 -14.32
CA ILE A 154 -9.86 4.82 -14.32
C ILE A 154 -9.97 5.30 -15.75
N THR A 155 -10.84 6.27 -16.03
CA THR A 155 -10.94 6.90 -17.36
C THR A 155 -10.15 8.21 -17.41
N LYS A 156 -9.88 8.69 -18.62
CA LYS A 156 -9.22 10.00 -18.79
C LYS A 156 -10.07 11.13 -18.23
N GLU A 157 -11.37 11.05 -18.38
CA GLU A 157 -12.31 12.04 -17.82
C GLU A 157 -12.25 12.06 -16.29
N MET A 158 -12.10 10.89 -15.65
CA MET A 158 -11.90 10.81 -14.21
C MET A 158 -10.58 11.45 -13.79
N GLN A 159 -9.51 11.20 -14.54
CA GLN A 159 -8.21 11.83 -14.27
C GLN A 159 -8.29 13.34 -14.41
N GLU A 160 -8.84 13.86 -15.51
CA GLU A 160 -9.01 15.30 -15.73
C GLU A 160 -9.85 15.92 -14.61
N LYS A 161 -10.91 15.27 -14.19
CA LYS A 161 -11.74 15.74 -13.08
C LYS A 161 -10.95 15.80 -11.76
N LEU A 162 -10.15 14.79 -11.45
CA LEU A 162 -9.30 14.81 -10.25
C LEU A 162 -8.26 15.94 -10.30
N GLN A 163 -7.64 16.17 -11.46
CA GLN A 163 -6.69 17.29 -11.66
C GLN A 163 -7.33 18.68 -11.57
N LEU A 164 -8.65 18.79 -11.70
CA LEU A 164 -9.38 20.03 -11.48
C LEU A 164 -9.79 20.23 -10.01
N ILE A 165 -9.93 19.14 -9.25
CA ILE A 165 -10.34 19.18 -7.84
C ILE A 165 -9.15 19.41 -6.92
N PHE A 166 -8.00 18.83 -7.25
CA PHE A 166 -6.78 18.81 -6.45
C PHE A 166 -5.64 19.57 -7.11
#